data_3c46413f5ea1a19c66727dfb2cea1e97
#
_entry.id   3c46413f5ea1a19c66727dfb2cea1e97
#
_cell.length_a   1.000
_cell.length_b   1.000
_cell.length_c   1.000
_cell.angle_alpha   90.00
_cell.angle_beta   90.00
_cell.angle_gamma   90.00
#
_symmetry.space_group_name_H-M   'P 1'
#
loop_
_entity.id
_entity.type
_entity.pdbx_description
1 polymer ?
#
loop_
_entity_poly.entity_id
_entity_poly.type
_entity_poly.pdbx_seq_one_letter_code
_entity_poly.pdbx_strand_id
1 'polypeptide(L)'
;MGRFIYLDNAATTKTAPEVVEAMLPYFTEKFGNPSSVYGFAAANKDVITAQRDIIARALGAKSSEIYFTAGGSESDNWALKATAEAYGNKGKHIITTKIEHHAILHTGEYLESKGFDVT
;
A
#
# COMPACT_ATOMS: atom_id res chain seq x y z
N MET A 1 -8.74 -11.50 36.99
CA MET A 1 -8.95 -11.37 35.53
C MET A 1 -7.80 -12.08 34.81
N GLY A 2 -8.10 -12.96 33.86
CA GLY A 2 -7.07 -13.64 33.09
C GLY A 2 -6.32 -12.65 32.19
N ARG A 3 -5.01 -12.87 31.98
CA ARG A 3 -4.20 -12.08 31.04
C ARG A 3 -4.66 -12.38 29.61
N PHE A 4 -5.12 -11.35 28.85
CA PHE A 4 -5.40 -11.48 27.42
C PHE A 4 -4.08 -11.54 26.65
N ILE A 5 -3.92 -12.56 25.81
CA ILE A 5 -2.74 -12.75 24.96
C ILE A 5 -3.23 -12.84 23.51
N TYR A 6 -2.76 -11.93 22.66
CA TYR A 6 -3.04 -11.92 21.23
C TYR A 6 -1.82 -12.41 20.45
N LEU A 7 -1.97 -13.47 19.67
CA LEU A 7 -0.88 -14.12 18.94
C LEU A 7 -1.05 -14.09 17.42
N ASP A 8 -2.13 -13.47 16.91
CA ASP A 8 -2.42 -13.39 15.48
C ASP A 8 -2.02 -12.04 14.88
N ASN A 9 -0.77 -11.63 15.13
CA ASN A 9 -0.25 -10.35 14.64
C ASN A 9 -0.02 -10.31 13.12
N ALA A 10 -0.07 -11.47 12.46
CA ALA A 10 -0.06 -11.54 11.00
C ALA A 10 -1.38 -11.01 10.38
N ALA A 11 -2.51 -11.20 11.07
CA ALA A 11 -3.81 -10.70 10.62
C ALA A 11 -3.97 -9.20 10.94
N THR A 12 -3.69 -8.79 12.19
CA THR A 12 -3.81 -7.40 12.63
C THR A 12 -2.80 -7.07 13.73
N THR A 13 -2.44 -5.80 13.84
CA THR A 13 -1.63 -5.28 14.95
C THR A 13 -2.31 -4.09 15.59
N LYS A 14 -2.07 -3.90 16.88
CA LYS A 14 -2.49 -2.69 17.57
C LYS A 14 -1.71 -1.49 17.02
N THR A 15 -2.41 -0.42 16.67
CA THR A 15 -1.74 0.83 16.29
C THR A 15 -0.98 1.40 17.50
N ALA A 16 0.25 1.83 17.30
CA ALA A 16 1.05 2.47 18.33
C ALA A 16 0.38 3.78 18.78
N PRO A 17 0.35 4.08 20.10
CA PRO A 17 -0.30 5.28 20.62
C PRO A 17 0.18 6.57 19.94
N GLU A 18 1.47 6.70 19.70
CA GLU A 18 2.11 7.85 19.06
C GLU A 18 1.60 8.07 17.62
N VAL A 19 1.30 6.97 16.92
CA VAL A 19 0.71 7.02 15.58
C VAL A 19 -0.73 7.51 15.64
N VAL A 20 -1.52 7.02 16.62
CA VAL A 20 -2.90 7.48 16.83
C VAL A 20 -2.92 8.97 17.11
N GLU A 21 -2.09 9.45 18.05
CA GLU A 21 -1.97 10.87 18.39
C GLU A 21 -1.59 11.73 17.18
N ALA A 22 -0.64 11.28 16.37
CA ALA A 22 -0.24 11.98 15.14
C ALA A 22 -1.35 12.03 14.08
N MET A 23 -2.25 11.05 14.04
CA MET A 23 -3.35 10.98 13.08
C MET A 23 -4.57 11.82 13.50
N LEU A 24 -4.86 11.95 14.80
CA LEU A 24 -6.09 12.58 15.31
C LEU A 24 -6.39 13.96 14.70
N PRO A 25 -5.43 14.90 14.56
CA PRO A 25 -5.72 16.22 13.99
C PRO A 25 -6.24 16.18 12.55
N TYR A 26 -5.92 15.13 11.79
CA TYR A 26 -6.35 15.01 10.38
C TYR A 26 -7.81 14.59 10.22
N PHE A 27 -8.46 14.13 11.30
CA PHE A 27 -9.89 13.80 11.27
C PHE A 27 -10.78 15.02 11.56
N THR A 28 -10.28 16.04 12.25
CA THR A 28 -11.11 17.13 12.76
C THR A 28 -10.61 18.52 12.42
N GLU A 29 -9.30 18.72 12.33
CA GLU A 29 -8.68 20.04 12.18
C GLU A 29 -8.00 20.21 10.82
N LYS A 30 -7.22 19.21 10.38
CA LYS A 30 -6.38 19.25 9.19
C LYS A 30 -6.96 18.38 8.06
N PHE A 31 -8.26 18.47 7.85
CA PHE A 31 -9.02 17.62 6.92
C PHE A 31 -9.05 18.12 5.45
N GLY A 32 -8.31 19.17 5.13
CA GLY A 32 -8.30 19.75 3.76
C GLY A 32 -7.83 18.77 2.70
N ASN A 33 -8.52 18.73 1.56
CA ASN A 33 -8.12 17.89 0.44
C ASN A 33 -6.78 18.39 -0.15
N PRO A 34 -5.72 17.57 -0.15
CA PRO A 34 -4.38 17.96 -0.62
C PRO A 34 -4.32 18.35 -2.10
N SER A 35 -5.34 18.02 -2.89
CA SER A 35 -5.43 18.41 -4.30
C SER A 35 -6.08 19.78 -4.53
N SER A 36 -6.62 20.42 -3.47
CA SER A 36 -7.22 21.74 -3.57
C SER A 36 -6.17 22.85 -3.61
N VAL A 37 -6.55 24.00 -4.22
CA VAL A 37 -5.61 25.11 -4.50
C VAL A 37 -5.50 26.15 -3.38
N TYR A 38 -6.33 26.07 -2.34
CA TYR A 38 -6.32 27.05 -1.25
C TYR A 38 -5.41 26.62 -0.09
N GLY A 39 -4.92 27.59 0.70
CA GLY A 39 -3.85 27.41 1.68
C GLY A 39 -4.13 26.38 2.77
N PHE A 40 -5.37 26.24 3.26
CA PHE A 40 -5.74 25.21 4.23
C PHE A 40 -5.46 23.78 3.73
N ALA A 41 -5.65 23.54 2.45
CA ALA A 41 -5.42 22.25 1.82
C ALA A 41 -3.94 22.04 1.42
N ALA A 42 -3.23 23.12 1.06
CA ALA A 42 -1.83 23.04 0.68
C ALA A 42 -0.95 22.43 1.77
N ALA A 43 -1.21 22.79 3.04
CA ALA A 43 -0.50 22.22 4.18
C ALA A 43 -0.58 20.68 4.26
N ASN A 44 -1.70 20.08 3.87
CA ASN A 44 -1.84 18.62 3.84
C ASN A 44 -1.05 17.98 2.70
N LYS A 45 -0.88 18.67 1.57
CA LYS A 45 -0.02 18.23 0.48
C LYS A 45 1.44 18.17 0.92
N ASP A 46 1.89 19.17 1.66
CA ASP A 46 3.26 19.22 2.18
C ASP A 46 3.52 18.08 3.18
N VAL A 47 2.55 17.78 4.04
CA VAL A 47 2.62 16.64 4.96
C VAL A 47 2.75 15.32 4.20
N ILE A 48 1.90 15.07 3.21
CA ILE A 48 1.96 13.84 2.39
C ILE A 48 3.32 13.74 1.69
N THR A 49 3.83 14.84 1.16
CA THR A 49 5.13 14.87 0.50
C THR A 49 6.25 14.53 1.48
N ALA A 50 6.25 15.13 2.67
CA ALA A 50 7.25 14.86 3.70
C ALA A 50 7.20 13.39 4.16
N GLN A 51 6.01 12.80 4.34
CA GLN A 51 5.89 11.38 4.70
C GLN A 51 6.40 10.46 3.58
N ARG A 52 6.12 10.80 2.33
CA ARG A 52 6.64 10.06 1.17
C ARG A 52 8.16 10.07 1.14
N ASP A 53 8.78 11.22 1.42
CA ASP A 53 10.23 11.36 1.49
C ASP A 53 10.86 10.53 2.62
N ILE A 54 10.20 10.46 3.77
CA ILE A 54 10.65 9.64 4.90
C ILE A 54 10.64 8.15 4.53
N ILE A 55 9.54 7.68 3.95
CA ILE A 55 9.39 6.28 3.52
C ILE A 55 10.41 5.95 2.42
N ALA A 56 10.56 6.83 1.44
CA ALA A 56 11.53 6.64 0.36
C ALA A 56 12.96 6.48 0.91
N ARG A 57 13.38 7.35 1.82
CA ARG A 57 14.70 7.23 2.46
C ARG A 57 14.87 5.93 3.23
N ALA A 58 13.85 5.49 3.95
CA ALA A 58 13.89 4.23 4.71
C ALA A 58 14.04 3.00 3.80
N LEU A 59 13.50 3.06 2.59
CA LEU A 59 13.56 1.98 1.58
C LEU A 59 14.75 2.12 0.61
N GLY A 60 15.54 3.19 0.68
CA GLY A 60 16.59 3.48 -0.30
C GLY A 60 16.03 3.82 -1.70
N ALA A 61 14.81 4.32 -1.78
CA ALA A 61 14.10 4.67 -3.00
C ALA A 61 14.01 6.19 -3.19
N LYS A 62 13.52 6.63 -4.35
CA LYS A 62 13.16 8.03 -4.62
C LYS A 62 11.71 8.27 -4.20
N SER A 63 11.38 9.50 -3.80
CA SER A 63 10.00 9.89 -3.44
C SER A 63 9.00 9.63 -4.56
N SER A 64 9.42 9.76 -5.82
CA SER A 64 8.60 9.46 -7.01
C SER A 64 8.30 7.97 -7.20
N GLU A 65 8.97 7.09 -6.47
CA GLU A 65 8.75 5.63 -6.51
C GLU A 65 7.82 5.15 -5.40
N ILE A 66 7.37 6.05 -4.51
CA ILE A 66 6.48 5.72 -3.39
C ILE A 66 5.04 6.10 -3.74
N TYR A 67 4.14 5.16 -3.66
CA TYR A 67 2.70 5.32 -3.90
C TYR A 67 1.92 4.86 -2.69
N PHE A 68 1.01 5.70 -2.21
CA PHE A 68 0.08 5.35 -1.14
C PHE A 68 -1.16 4.68 -1.74
N THR A 69 -1.57 3.57 -1.16
CA THR A 69 -2.75 2.79 -1.53
C THR A 69 -3.68 2.65 -0.33
N ALA A 70 -4.91 2.22 -0.57
CA ALA A 70 -5.90 1.99 0.50
C ALA A 70 -5.59 0.73 1.33
N GLY A 71 -4.68 -0.14 0.86
CA GLY A 71 -4.30 -1.35 1.59
C GLY A 71 -3.48 -2.31 0.74
N GLY A 72 -3.01 -3.41 1.36
CA GLY A 72 -2.15 -4.40 0.73
C GLY A 72 -2.76 -5.02 -0.52
N SER A 73 -4.06 -5.32 -0.51
CA SER A 73 -4.73 -5.90 -1.69
C SER A 73 -4.66 -5.00 -2.93
N GLU A 74 -4.77 -3.69 -2.77
CA GLU A 74 -4.59 -2.73 -3.86
C GLU A 74 -3.14 -2.72 -4.33
N SER A 75 -2.19 -2.68 -3.40
CA SER A 75 -0.76 -2.70 -3.71
C SER A 75 -0.35 -3.93 -4.48
N ASP A 76 -0.77 -5.12 -4.03
CA ASP A 76 -0.49 -6.40 -4.66
C ASP A 76 -1.05 -6.47 -6.09
N ASN A 77 -2.32 -6.10 -6.25
CA ASN A 77 -2.97 -6.07 -7.54
C ASN A 77 -2.29 -5.09 -8.50
N TRP A 78 -1.95 -3.90 -8.02
CA TRP A 78 -1.27 -2.90 -8.83
C TRP A 78 0.10 -3.38 -9.24
N ALA A 79 0.91 -3.88 -8.33
CA ALA A 79 2.25 -4.38 -8.63
C ALA A 79 2.22 -5.50 -9.67
N LEU A 80 1.36 -6.51 -9.52
CA LEU A 80 1.29 -7.64 -10.44
C LEU A 80 0.70 -7.24 -11.79
N LYS A 81 -0.47 -6.59 -11.81
CA LYS A 81 -1.15 -6.25 -13.06
C LYS A 81 -0.39 -5.21 -13.88
N ALA A 82 0.14 -4.16 -13.24
CA ALA A 82 0.91 -3.15 -13.96
C ALA A 82 2.23 -3.71 -14.50
N THR A 83 2.90 -4.59 -13.76
CA THR A 83 4.11 -5.28 -14.24
C THR A 83 3.79 -6.19 -15.42
N ALA A 84 2.72 -6.99 -15.31
CA ALA A 84 2.27 -7.87 -16.38
C ALA A 84 1.92 -7.07 -17.66
N GLU A 85 1.23 -5.96 -17.51
CA GLU A 85 0.88 -5.08 -18.64
C GLU A 85 2.11 -4.40 -19.26
N ALA A 86 2.99 -3.83 -18.43
CA ALA A 86 4.16 -3.09 -18.89
C ALA A 86 5.23 -4.00 -19.56
N TYR A 87 5.37 -5.23 -19.08
CA TYR A 87 6.43 -6.15 -19.51
C TYR A 87 5.94 -7.41 -20.22
N GLY A 88 4.66 -7.54 -20.51
CA GLY A 88 4.08 -8.71 -21.18
C GLY A 88 4.65 -9.03 -22.56
N ASN A 89 5.33 -8.07 -23.19
CA ASN A 89 6.09 -8.26 -24.42
C ASN A 89 7.48 -8.91 -24.21
N LYS A 90 8.00 -8.91 -22.97
CA LYS A 90 9.29 -9.53 -22.61
C LYS A 90 9.14 -10.95 -22.07
N GLY A 91 7.96 -11.29 -21.58
CA GLY A 91 7.65 -12.61 -21.03
C GLY A 91 6.26 -12.61 -20.40
N LYS A 92 5.66 -13.80 -20.32
CA LYS A 92 4.30 -13.97 -19.78
C LYS A 92 4.25 -15.04 -18.69
N HIS A 93 5.37 -15.34 -18.05
CA HIS A 93 5.41 -16.31 -16.97
C HIS A 93 5.62 -15.61 -15.62
N ILE A 94 4.74 -15.91 -14.68
CA ILE A 94 4.72 -15.37 -13.31
C ILE A 94 4.91 -16.54 -12.35
N ILE A 95 5.84 -16.40 -11.42
CA ILE A 95 6.10 -17.41 -10.38
C ILE A 95 5.63 -16.83 -9.04
N THR A 96 4.84 -17.61 -8.32
CA THR A 96 4.31 -17.25 -7.00
C THR A 96 4.32 -18.46 -6.05
N THR A 97 3.72 -18.36 -4.87
CA THR A 97 3.57 -19.49 -3.96
C THR A 97 2.09 -19.81 -3.72
N LYS A 98 1.79 -21.07 -3.33
CA LYS A 98 0.41 -21.48 -3.00
C LYS A 98 -0.07 -20.98 -1.64
N ILE A 99 0.81 -20.42 -0.84
CA ILE A 99 0.51 -19.92 0.52
C ILE A 99 0.35 -18.40 0.57
N GLU A 100 0.24 -17.75 -0.59
CA GLU A 100 0.04 -16.31 -0.69
C GLU A 100 -1.34 -15.86 -0.19
N HIS A 101 -1.45 -14.59 0.12
CA HIS A 101 -2.73 -13.96 0.39
C HIS A 101 -3.64 -14.00 -0.86
N HIS A 102 -4.94 -14.10 -0.67
CA HIS A 102 -5.93 -14.14 -1.77
C HIS A 102 -5.79 -13.00 -2.78
N ALA A 103 -5.30 -11.84 -2.38
CA ALA A 103 -5.02 -10.73 -3.29
C ALA A 103 -4.01 -11.10 -4.37
N ILE A 104 -3.01 -11.93 -4.05
CA ILE A 104 -2.02 -12.46 -5.00
C ILE A 104 -2.62 -13.61 -5.81
N LEU A 105 -3.23 -14.60 -5.13
CA LEU A 105 -3.76 -15.80 -5.79
C LEU A 105 -4.82 -15.45 -6.86
N HIS A 106 -5.83 -14.66 -6.50
CA HIS A 106 -6.87 -14.25 -7.46
C HIS A 106 -6.36 -13.32 -8.55
N THR A 107 -5.30 -12.53 -8.27
CA THR A 107 -4.63 -11.77 -9.33
C THR A 107 -3.90 -12.70 -10.29
N GLY A 108 -3.30 -13.78 -9.81
CA GLY A 108 -2.71 -14.84 -10.65
C GLY A 108 -3.77 -15.45 -11.58
N GLU A 109 -4.88 -15.93 -11.02
CA GLU A 109 -6.02 -16.48 -11.80
C GLU A 109 -6.53 -15.50 -12.88
N TYR A 110 -6.65 -14.21 -12.52
CA TYR A 110 -7.01 -13.18 -13.48
C TYR A 110 -5.98 -13.06 -14.61
N LEU A 111 -4.69 -13.07 -14.29
CA LEU A 111 -3.62 -12.96 -15.29
C LEU A 111 -3.54 -14.19 -16.18
N GLU A 112 -3.81 -15.40 -15.66
CA GLU A 112 -3.97 -16.62 -16.47
C GLU A 112 -5.08 -16.44 -17.51
N SER A 113 -6.23 -15.87 -17.11
CA SER A 113 -7.33 -15.56 -18.04
C SER A 113 -6.93 -14.55 -19.14
N LYS A 114 -5.83 -13.81 -18.94
CA LYS A 114 -5.24 -12.88 -19.91
C LYS A 114 -4.08 -13.47 -20.72
N GLY A 115 -3.82 -14.76 -20.58
CA GLY A 115 -2.80 -15.48 -21.35
C GLY A 115 -1.39 -15.38 -20.75
N PHE A 116 -1.29 -15.21 -19.44
CA PHE A 116 -0.06 -15.41 -18.68
C PHE A 116 -0.02 -16.83 -18.12
N ASP A 117 1.16 -17.40 -17.99
CA ASP A 117 1.40 -18.65 -17.28
C ASP A 117 1.72 -18.31 -15.82
N VAL A 118 1.04 -18.94 -14.85
CA VAL A 118 1.30 -18.75 -13.43
C VAL A 118 1.69 -20.08 -12.78
N THR A 119 2.83 -20.09 -12.10
CA THR A 119 3.34 -21.30 -11.43
C THR A 119 3.56 -21.04 -9.94
#